data_30af33f68de5ebdfcea1855aa476f428
#
_entry.id   30af33f68de5ebdfcea1855aa476f428
#
_cell.length_a   1.000
_cell.length_b   1.000
_cell.length_c   1.000
_cell.angle_alpha   90.00
_cell.angle_beta   90.00
_cell.angle_gamma   90.00
#
_symmetry.space_group_name_H-M   'P 1'
#
loop_
_entity.id
_entity.type
_entity.pdbx_description
1 polymer ?
#
loop_
_entity_poly.entity_id
_entity_poly.type
_entity_poly.pdbx_seq_one_letter_code
_entity_poly.pdbx_strand_id
1 'polypeptide(L)'
;MIKLDILSDPICPWCHIGKTNLFRALQKHPDHPFVLEWHPFQLNPDMPEGGRDRRAYLEEKFGGKEGAVRAYAPVVEAAEAAGLTIDFEVIKVTPNTLDAHRLIHWAGLEEKQTHVVQALFEAYFEQGRDIGDIPTLIDIGVGCGMEREMLDRLFASDADREDIRARDAHARERGVSGVPTFVIANQHVLRGAQPPELWGQVIEEILEELNKQAGSDATAT
;
A
#
# COMPACT_ATOMS: atom_id res chain seq x y z
N MET A 1 15.70 -12.92 -9.20
CA MET A 1 14.48 -12.21 -8.72
C MET A 1 14.91 -11.03 -7.87
N ILE A 2 14.30 -9.88 -8.06
CA ILE A 2 14.66 -8.61 -7.41
C ILE A 2 13.52 -8.20 -6.46
N LYS A 3 13.87 -7.92 -5.21
CA LYS A 3 12.91 -7.46 -4.21
C LYS A 3 12.45 -6.04 -4.54
N LEU A 4 11.14 -5.82 -4.52
CA LEU A 4 10.50 -4.52 -4.57
C LEU A 4 9.71 -4.31 -3.27
N ASP A 5 10.30 -3.54 -2.37
CA ASP A 5 9.67 -3.14 -1.11
C ASP A 5 8.72 -1.97 -1.35
N ILE A 6 7.49 -2.07 -0.89
CA ILE A 6 6.44 -1.08 -1.09
C ILE A 6 5.96 -0.60 0.28
N LEU A 7 6.38 0.59 0.67
CA LEU A 7 5.86 1.24 1.87
C LEU A 7 4.54 1.92 1.52
N SER A 8 3.50 1.60 2.26
CA SER A 8 2.12 1.97 1.91
C SER A 8 1.25 2.11 3.15
N ASP A 9 0.15 2.86 3.03
CA ASP A 9 -0.93 2.90 4.00
C ASP A 9 -2.26 2.64 3.28
N PRO A 10 -3.11 1.69 3.73
CA PRO A 10 -4.36 1.36 3.07
C PRO A 10 -5.40 2.49 3.03
N ILE A 11 -5.21 3.58 3.81
CA ILE A 11 -6.03 4.81 3.71
C ILE A 11 -5.44 5.88 2.78
N CYS A 12 -4.28 5.63 2.18
CA CYS A 12 -3.62 6.58 1.31
C CYS A 12 -4.11 6.45 -0.14
N PRO A 13 -4.81 7.44 -0.72
CA PRO A 13 -5.28 7.34 -2.09
C PRO A 13 -4.14 7.30 -3.10
N TRP A 14 -3.02 7.98 -2.82
CA TRP A 14 -1.84 7.90 -3.66
C TRP A 14 -1.20 6.50 -3.66
N CYS A 15 -1.34 5.73 -2.56
CA CYS A 15 -0.88 4.35 -2.51
C CYS A 15 -1.75 3.44 -3.41
N HIS A 16 -3.06 3.64 -3.41
CA HIS A 16 -3.97 2.93 -4.30
C HIS A 16 -3.66 3.23 -5.77
N ILE A 17 -3.49 4.51 -6.12
CA ILE A 17 -3.10 4.95 -7.48
C ILE A 17 -1.74 4.38 -7.87
N GLY A 18 -0.73 4.52 -7.00
CA GLY A 18 0.63 4.04 -7.27
C GLY A 18 0.71 2.54 -7.48
N LYS A 19 -0.02 1.76 -6.65
CA LYS A 19 -0.18 0.32 -6.83
C LYS A 19 -0.81 0.00 -8.18
N THR A 20 -1.89 0.68 -8.55
CA THR A 20 -2.60 0.44 -9.82
C THR A 20 -1.70 0.72 -11.02
N ASN A 21 -0.95 1.80 -10.99
CA ASN A 21 0.02 2.15 -12.04
C ASN A 21 1.15 1.12 -12.16
N LEU A 22 1.72 0.68 -11.03
CA LEU A 22 2.72 -0.39 -11.00
C LEU A 22 2.16 -1.66 -11.63
N PHE A 23 0.97 -2.11 -11.21
CA PHE A 23 0.39 -3.35 -11.70
C PHE A 23 0.05 -3.32 -13.20
N ARG A 24 -0.32 -2.15 -13.73
CA ARG A 24 -0.47 -1.96 -15.18
C ARG A 24 0.85 -2.16 -15.94
N ALA A 25 1.96 -1.70 -15.39
CA ALA A 25 3.27 -1.93 -15.98
C ALA A 25 3.67 -3.39 -15.88
N LEU A 26 3.49 -4.04 -14.72
CA LEU A 26 3.79 -5.45 -14.53
C LEU A 26 3.00 -6.36 -15.49
N GLN A 27 1.72 -6.04 -15.73
CA GLN A 27 0.89 -6.77 -16.72
C GLN A 27 1.40 -6.66 -18.15
N LYS A 28 2.01 -5.53 -18.52
CA LYS A 28 2.63 -5.33 -19.83
C LYS A 28 4.01 -5.99 -19.97
N HIS A 29 4.65 -6.27 -18.83
CA HIS A 29 5.97 -6.89 -18.74
C HIS A 29 5.89 -8.17 -17.87
N PRO A 30 5.29 -9.26 -18.39
CA PRO A 30 5.08 -10.49 -17.61
C PRO A 30 6.38 -11.20 -17.19
N ASP A 31 7.50 -10.85 -17.83
CA ASP A 31 8.87 -11.28 -17.54
C ASP A 31 9.60 -10.42 -16.51
N HIS A 32 8.92 -9.45 -15.89
CA HIS A 32 9.50 -8.59 -14.86
C HIS A 32 10.15 -9.40 -13.72
N PRO A 33 11.31 -8.96 -13.20
CA PRO A 33 12.05 -9.73 -12.21
C PRO A 33 11.58 -9.52 -10.75
N PHE A 34 10.54 -8.73 -10.50
CA PHE A 34 10.17 -8.28 -9.17
C PHE A 34 9.45 -9.34 -8.34
N VAL A 35 9.85 -9.41 -7.06
CA VAL A 35 9.09 -9.99 -5.96
C VAL A 35 8.61 -8.83 -5.08
N LEU A 36 7.30 -8.69 -4.90
CA LEU A 36 6.70 -7.59 -4.17
C LEU A 36 6.61 -7.92 -2.67
N GLU A 37 7.00 -6.97 -1.82
CA GLU A 37 6.78 -7.04 -0.38
C GLU A 37 6.21 -5.72 0.13
N TRP A 38 5.09 -5.78 0.87
CA TRP A 38 4.43 -4.60 1.44
C TRP A 38 4.86 -4.37 2.88
N HIS A 39 5.19 -3.11 3.17
CA HIS A 39 5.66 -2.66 4.46
C HIS A 39 4.74 -1.60 5.06
N PRO A 40 4.55 -1.63 6.39
CA PRO A 40 3.69 -0.66 7.04
C PRO A 40 4.30 0.74 7.03
N PHE A 41 3.42 1.72 6.79
CA PHE A 41 3.66 3.12 7.05
C PHE A 41 2.33 3.77 7.39
N GLN A 42 2.14 4.18 8.64
CA GLN A 42 0.91 4.81 9.08
C GLN A 42 0.94 6.33 8.81
N LEU A 43 0.04 6.86 7.98
CA LEU A 43 -0.08 8.31 7.79
C LEU A 43 -0.46 9.04 9.07
N ASN A 44 -1.14 8.34 9.98
CA ASN A 44 -1.63 8.85 11.23
C ASN A 44 -1.35 7.85 12.38
N PRO A 45 -0.10 7.70 12.83
CA PRO A 45 0.25 6.71 13.86
C PRO A 45 -0.44 6.97 15.21
N ASP A 46 -0.79 8.24 15.48
CA ASP A 46 -1.47 8.68 16.71
C ASP A 46 -3.01 8.71 16.57
N MET A 47 -3.57 8.17 15.49
CA MET A 47 -5.02 8.09 15.32
C MET A 47 -5.64 7.24 16.43
N PRO A 48 -6.73 7.68 17.11
CA PRO A 48 -7.44 6.84 18.07
C PRO A 48 -7.89 5.51 17.46
N GLU A 49 -8.00 4.45 18.27
CA GLU A 49 -8.42 3.11 17.80
C GLU A 49 -9.77 3.14 17.06
N GLY A 50 -10.73 3.93 17.49
CA GLY A 50 -12.03 4.10 16.81
C GLY A 50 -11.98 5.03 15.59
N GLY A 51 -10.81 5.53 15.21
CA GLY A 51 -10.69 6.49 14.13
C GLY A 51 -11.30 7.86 14.45
N ARG A 52 -11.52 8.65 13.41
CA ARG A 52 -12.18 9.97 13.48
C ARG A 52 -13.15 10.14 12.32
N ASP A 53 -14.19 10.94 12.52
CA ASP A 53 -15.03 11.39 11.41
C ASP A 53 -14.16 11.97 10.30
N ARG A 54 -14.29 11.42 9.10
CA ARG A 54 -13.40 11.74 7.98
C ARG A 54 -13.51 13.21 7.58
N ARG A 55 -14.71 13.76 7.54
CA ARG A 55 -14.92 15.14 7.12
C ARG A 55 -14.25 16.10 8.09
N ALA A 56 -14.55 15.95 9.37
CA ALA A 56 -13.94 16.78 10.41
C ALA A 56 -12.42 16.67 10.43
N TYR A 57 -11.89 15.45 10.28
CA TYR A 57 -10.45 15.22 10.20
C TYR A 57 -9.81 15.95 9.01
N LEU A 58 -10.39 15.86 7.81
CA LEU A 58 -9.84 16.49 6.61
C LEU A 58 -9.94 18.03 6.67
N GLU A 59 -11.06 18.56 7.17
CA GLU A 59 -11.23 20.01 7.35
C GLU A 59 -10.20 20.57 8.34
N GLU A 60 -9.94 19.86 9.44
CA GLU A 60 -8.87 20.24 10.39
C GLU A 60 -7.50 20.19 9.75
N LYS A 61 -7.18 19.08 9.06
CA LYS A 61 -5.86 18.84 8.45
C LYS A 61 -5.50 19.83 7.35
N PHE A 62 -6.48 20.26 6.56
CA PHE A 62 -6.27 21.10 5.37
C PHE A 62 -6.77 22.55 5.53
N GLY A 63 -7.14 22.97 6.73
CA GLY A 63 -7.54 24.36 7.00
C GLY A 63 -8.95 24.68 6.47
N GLY A 64 -9.90 23.76 6.64
CA GLY A 64 -11.30 23.91 6.28
C GLY A 64 -11.69 23.18 5.00
N LYS A 65 -12.99 23.24 4.69
CA LYS A 65 -13.59 22.53 3.55
C LYS A 65 -12.90 22.86 2.21
N GLU A 66 -12.65 24.14 1.94
CA GLU A 66 -11.99 24.55 0.69
C GLU A 66 -10.55 24.03 0.59
N GLY A 67 -9.83 23.97 1.72
CA GLY A 67 -8.49 23.40 1.78
C GLY A 67 -8.50 21.90 1.48
N ALA A 68 -9.47 21.17 2.04
CA ALA A 68 -9.65 19.76 1.75
C ALA A 68 -9.98 19.51 0.26
N VAL A 69 -10.88 20.29 -0.33
CA VAL A 69 -11.21 20.20 -1.77
C VAL A 69 -9.97 20.43 -2.63
N ARG A 70 -9.19 21.50 -2.35
CA ARG A 70 -7.96 21.77 -3.12
C ARG A 70 -6.92 20.65 -2.99
N ALA A 71 -6.79 20.05 -1.80
CA ALA A 71 -5.84 18.96 -1.57
C ALA A 71 -6.23 17.68 -2.30
N TYR A 72 -7.54 17.43 -2.47
CA TYR A 72 -8.03 16.22 -3.11
C TYR A 72 -8.24 16.33 -4.62
N ALA A 73 -8.31 17.53 -5.20
CA ALA A 73 -8.47 17.71 -6.64
C ALA A 73 -7.43 16.94 -7.47
N PRO A 74 -6.10 17.04 -7.20
CA PRO A 74 -5.12 16.27 -7.95
C PRO A 74 -5.20 14.74 -7.69
N VAL A 75 -5.75 14.33 -6.55
CA VAL A 75 -5.98 12.90 -6.27
C VAL A 75 -7.09 12.35 -7.17
N VAL A 76 -8.19 13.11 -7.33
CA VAL A 76 -9.31 12.72 -8.20
C VAL A 76 -8.83 12.58 -9.64
N GLU A 77 -8.13 13.59 -10.17
CA GLU A 77 -7.58 13.56 -11.53
C GLU A 77 -6.64 12.35 -11.75
N ALA A 78 -5.75 12.08 -10.80
CA ALA A 78 -4.82 10.97 -10.89
C ALA A 78 -5.52 9.60 -10.77
N ALA A 79 -6.57 9.50 -9.94
CA ALA A 79 -7.38 8.29 -9.83
C ALA A 79 -8.13 7.99 -11.13
N GLU A 80 -8.78 9.00 -11.73
CA GLU A 80 -9.45 8.88 -13.03
C GLU A 80 -8.47 8.45 -14.12
N ALA A 81 -7.29 9.06 -14.21
CA ALA A 81 -6.25 8.67 -15.16
C ALA A 81 -5.76 7.24 -14.93
N ALA A 82 -5.72 6.79 -13.66
CA ALA A 82 -5.46 5.41 -13.29
C ALA A 82 -6.66 4.48 -13.51
N GLY A 83 -7.83 4.96 -13.97
CA GLY A 83 -9.06 4.19 -14.17
C GLY A 83 -9.64 3.61 -12.88
N LEU A 84 -9.38 4.29 -11.77
CA LEU A 84 -9.95 3.96 -10.47
C LEU A 84 -11.25 4.76 -10.27
N THR A 85 -12.26 4.10 -9.74
CA THR A 85 -13.47 4.74 -9.26
C THR A 85 -13.36 4.90 -7.75
N ILE A 86 -12.95 6.08 -7.30
CA ILE A 86 -12.89 6.40 -5.87
C ILE A 86 -14.09 7.28 -5.52
N ASP A 87 -14.93 6.80 -4.59
CA ASP A 87 -16.02 7.59 -4.04
C ASP A 87 -15.66 8.08 -2.63
N PHE A 88 -15.14 9.31 -2.54
CA PHE A 88 -14.79 9.90 -1.26
C PHE A 88 -16.00 10.22 -0.36
N GLU A 89 -17.21 10.29 -0.92
CA GLU A 89 -18.44 10.60 -0.17
C GLU A 89 -18.94 9.40 0.65
N VAL A 90 -18.66 8.17 0.23
CA VAL A 90 -19.04 6.97 0.98
C VAL A 90 -18.15 6.73 2.21
N ILE A 91 -16.94 7.26 2.23
CA ILE A 91 -15.99 7.07 3.32
C ILE A 91 -16.37 7.98 4.50
N LYS A 92 -16.79 7.40 5.62
CA LYS A 92 -17.24 8.16 6.80
C LYS A 92 -16.17 8.29 7.87
N VAL A 93 -15.23 7.35 7.96
CA VAL A 93 -14.22 7.28 9.01
C VAL A 93 -12.82 7.34 8.41
N THR A 94 -11.90 8.07 9.06
CA THR A 94 -10.46 7.93 8.89
C THR A 94 -9.98 7.05 10.04
N PRO A 95 -9.69 5.75 9.78
CA PRO A 95 -9.36 4.79 10.82
C PRO A 95 -7.91 4.90 11.30
N ASN A 96 -7.62 4.28 12.44
CA ASN A 96 -6.28 3.82 12.77
C ASN A 96 -5.97 2.59 11.92
N THR A 97 -4.85 2.59 11.21
CA THR A 97 -4.50 1.53 10.25
C THR A 97 -3.60 0.43 10.82
N LEU A 98 -3.32 0.47 12.13
CA LEU A 98 -2.42 -0.52 12.76
C LEU A 98 -2.91 -1.95 12.52
N ASP A 99 -4.20 -2.22 12.76
CA ASP A 99 -4.76 -3.56 12.62
C ASP A 99 -4.88 -4.00 11.15
N ALA A 100 -5.13 -3.06 10.24
CA ALA A 100 -5.04 -3.33 8.79
C ALA A 100 -3.60 -3.72 8.39
N HIS A 101 -2.57 -3.10 8.95
CA HIS A 101 -1.19 -3.47 8.71
C HIS A 101 -0.82 -4.82 9.34
N ARG A 102 -1.40 -5.19 10.48
CA ARG A 102 -1.26 -6.55 11.03
C ARG A 102 -1.84 -7.60 10.08
N LEU A 103 -3.03 -7.35 9.52
CA LEU A 103 -3.63 -8.22 8.53
C LEU A 103 -2.73 -8.39 7.29
N ILE A 104 -2.18 -7.27 6.77
CA ILE A 104 -1.23 -7.30 5.63
C ILE A 104 0.02 -8.13 5.98
N HIS A 105 0.53 -7.99 7.20
CA HIS A 105 1.67 -8.76 7.66
C HIS A 105 1.37 -10.27 7.69
N TRP A 106 0.27 -10.69 8.31
CA TRP A 106 -0.11 -12.10 8.37
C TRP A 106 -0.40 -12.68 6.99
N ALA A 107 -1.03 -11.90 6.12
CA ALA A 107 -1.23 -12.29 4.72
C ALA A 107 0.10 -12.52 3.97
N GLY A 108 1.17 -11.79 4.36
CA GLY A 108 2.51 -11.99 3.81
C GLY A 108 3.09 -13.36 4.17
N LEU A 109 2.80 -13.88 5.37
CA LEU A 109 3.22 -15.21 5.80
C LEU A 109 2.52 -16.34 5.02
N GLU A 110 1.39 -16.03 4.39
CA GLU A 110 0.59 -16.96 3.59
C GLU A 110 0.67 -16.67 2.07
N GLU A 111 1.59 -15.83 1.61
CA GLU A 111 1.73 -15.41 0.20
C GLU A 111 0.48 -14.72 -0.39
N LYS A 112 -0.37 -14.14 0.48
CA LYS A 112 -1.63 -13.47 0.12
C LYS A 112 -1.57 -11.95 0.24
N GLN A 113 -0.40 -11.39 0.56
CA GLN A 113 -0.22 -10.00 0.94
C GLN A 113 -0.81 -9.00 -0.08
N THR A 114 -0.47 -9.15 -1.34
CA THR A 114 -0.94 -8.27 -2.40
C THR A 114 -2.46 -8.35 -2.60
N HIS A 115 -3.06 -9.53 -2.44
CA HIS A 115 -4.53 -9.67 -2.54
C HIS A 115 -5.24 -8.96 -1.39
N VAL A 116 -4.71 -9.07 -0.17
CA VAL A 116 -5.26 -8.37 1.01
C VAL A 116 -5.10 -6.86 0.86
N VAL A 117 -3.96 -6.37 0.38
CA VAL A 117 -3.75 -4.94 0.11
C VAL A 117 -4.76 -4.42 -0.91
N GLN A 118 -5.01 -5.15 -2.00
CA GLN A 118 -6.02 -4.79 -3.00
C GLN A 118 -7.42 -4.73 -2.37
N ALA A 119 -7.80 -5.76 -1.63
CA ALA A 119 -9.11 -5.83 -0.99
C ALA A 119 -9.34 -4.72 0.06
N LEU A 120 -8.29 -4.32 0.78
CA LEU A 120 -8.34 -3.18 1.71
C LEU A 120 -8.57 -1.86 0.97
N PHE A 121 -7.90 -1.62 -0.15
CA PHE A 121 -8.13 -0.44 -0.96
C PHE A 121 -9.57 -0.39 -1.52
N GLU A 122 -10.05 -1.49 -2.07
CA GLU A 122 -11.43 -1.60 -2.59
C GLU A 122 -12.46 -1.39 -1.48
N ALA A 123 -12.28 -2.05 -0.33
CA ALA A 123 -13.17 -1.90 0.81
C ALA A 123 -13.25 -0.45 1.30
N TYR A 124 -12.12 0.24 1.40
CA TYR A 124 -12.07 1.61 1.89
C TYR A 124 -12.53 2.62 0.84
N PHE A 125 -11.93 2.62 -0.37
CA PHE A 125 -12.12 3.66 -1.36
C PHE A 125 -13.35 3.49 -2.26
N GLU A 126 -13.81 2.26 -2.47
CA GLU A 126 -14.94 2.00 -3.36
C GLU A 126 -16.21 1.64 -2.59
N GLN A 127 -16.07 0.96 -1.44
CA GLN A 127 -17.21 0.48 -0.66
C GLN A 127 -17.47 1.31 0.61
N GLY A 128 -16.55 2.22 0.99
CA GLY A 128 -16.67 3.05 2.20
C GLY A 128 -16.65 2.26 3.51
N ARG A 129 -16.13 1.03 3.50
CA ARG A 129 -16.02 0.19 4.70
C ARG A 129 -14.94 0.73 5.63
N ASP A 130 -15.19 0.63 6.93
CA ASP A 130 -14.20 0.98 7.95
C ASP A 130 -13.16 -0.14 8.09
N ILE A 131 -11.95 0.09 7.56
CA ILE A 131 -10.82 -0.85 7.67
C ILE A 131 -10.05 -0.73 9.00
N GLY A 132 -10.56 0.00 9.98
CA GLY A 132 -10.16 -0.04 11.38
C GLY A 132 -11.03 -0.97 12.22
N ASP A 133 -12.16 -1.42 11.68
CA ASP A 133 -13.09 -2.34 12.33
C ASP A 133 -12.63 -3.80 12.16
N ILE A 134 -12.43 -4.50 13.30
CA ILE A 134 -11.93 -5.88 13.31
C ILE A 134 -12.81 -6.85 12.52
N PRO A 135 -14.15 -6.87 12.69
CA PRO A 135 -15.04 -7.67 11.84
C PRO A 135 -14.83 -7.44 10.36
N THR A 136 -14.68 -6.19 9.93
CA THR A 136 -14.41 -5.83 8.53
C THR A 136 -13.07 -6.41 8.06
N LEU A 137 -12.02 -6.32 8.88
CA LEU A 137 -10.69 -6.86 8.54
C LEU A 137 -10.71 -8.38 8.42
N ILE A 138 -11.41 -9.07 9.32
CA ILE A 138 -11.60 -10.53 9.28
C ILE A 138 -12.31 -10.93 7.99
N ASP A 139 -13.39 -10.25 7.62
CA ASP A 139 -14.12 -10.55 6.39
C ASP A 139 -13.25 -10.35 5.14
N ILE A 140 -12.42 -9.31 5.11
CA ILE A 140 -11.45 -9.06 4.03
C ILE A 140 -10.43 -10.21 3.96
N GLY A 141 -9.82 -10.59 5.08
CA GLY A 141 -8.85 -11.67 5.14
C GLY A 141 -9.44 -13.00 4.67
N VAL A 142 -10.65 -13.34 5.14
CA VAL A 142 -11.39 -14.54 4.72
C VAL A 142 -11.71 -14.49 3.23
N GLY A 143 -12.13 -13.34 2.71
CA GLY A 143 -12.37 -13.13 1.27
C GLY A 143 -11.11 -13.37 0.42
N CYS A 144 -9.93 -13.15 1.00
CA CYS A 144 -8.63 -13.44 0.39
C CYS A 144 -8.12 -14.87 0.68
N GLY A 145 -8.94 -15.72 1.29
CA GLY A 145 -8.64 -17.14 1.54
C GLY A 145 -7.82 -17.40 2.80
N MET A 146 -7.79 -16.45 3.77
CA MET A 146 -7.21 -16.67 5.10
C MET A 146 -8.24 -17.39 6.00
N GLU A 147 -7.75 -18.16 6.98
CA GLU A 147 -8.62 -18.91 7.87
C GLU A 147 -9.25 -18.00 8.94
N ARG A 148 -10.60 -18.04 9.07
CA ARG A 148 -11.34 -17.19 10.02
C ARG A 148 -10.91 -17.41 11.46
N GLU A 149 -10.82 -18.67 11.92
CA GLU A 149 -10.46 -18.99 13.29
C GLU A 149 -9.05 -18.52 13.65
N MET A 150 -8.14 -18.51 12.70
CA MET A 150 -6.80 -17.94 12.87
C MET A 150 -6.88 -16.42 13.05
N LEU A 151 -7.61 -15.73 12.19
CA LEU A 151 -7.79 -14.27 12.26
C LEU A 151 -8.49 -13.85 13.54
N ASP A 152 -9.55 -14.55 13.96
CA ASP A 152 -10.24 -14.30 15.24
C ASP A 152 -9.27 -14.36 16.42
N ARG A 153 -8.39 -15.37 16.48
CA ARG A 153 -7.39 -15.51 17.53
C ARG A 153 -6.31 -14.42 17.49
N LEU A 154 -5.83 -14.07 16.30
CA LEU A 154 -4.78 -13.06 16.11
C LEU A 154 -5.28 -11.67 16.46
N PHE A 155 -6.48 -11.30 16.03
CA PHE A 155 -7.08 -10.01 16.38
C PHE A 155 -7.51 -9.90 17.85
N ALA A 156 -7.87 -11.01 18.50
CA ALA A 156 -8.16 -11.03 19.94
C ALA A 156 -6.93 -10.84 20.84
N SER A 157 -5.75 -10.79 20.27
CA SER A 157 -4.47 -10.62 20.97
C SER A 157 -3.72 -9.37 20.47
N ASP A 158 -2.65 -9.00 21.18
CA ASP A 158 -1.72 -7.95 20.76
C ASP A 158 -0.62 -8.46 19.82
N ALA A 159 -0.82 -9.64 19.20
CA ALA A 159 0.17 -10.21 18.28
C ALA A 159 0.61 -9.19 17.21
N ASP A 160 1.91 -9.04 17.06
CA ASP A 160 2.59 -8.19 16.07
C ASP A 160 2.30 -6.68 16.11
N ARG A 161 1.53 -6.16 17.10
CA ARG A 161 1.28 -4.72 17.22
C ARG A 161 2.58 -3.92 17.37
N GLU A 162 3.46 -4.37 18.25
CA GLU A 162 4.75 -3.69 18.49
C GLU A 162 5.71 -3.87 17.31
N ASP A 163 5.70 -5.03 16.63
CA ASP A 163 6.49 -5.23 15.42
C ASP A 163 6.07 -4.28 14.30
N ILE A 164 4.77 -4.14 14.05
CA ILE A 164 4.25 -3.21 13.04
C ILE A 164 4.62 -1.75 13.37
N ARG A 165 4.50 -1.32 14.63
CA ARG A 165 4.92 0.02 15.05
C ARG A 165 6.43 0.22 14.88
N ALA A 166 7.24 -0.76 15.27
CA ALA A 166 8.69 -0.70 15.12
C ALA A 166 9.10 -0.61 13.64
N ARG A 167 8.43 -1.34 12.75
CA ARG A 167 8.69 -1.27 11.30
C ARG A 167 8.30 0.07 10.69
N ASP A 168 7.17 0.68 11.10
CA ASP A 168 6.80 2.05 10.71
C ASP A 168 7.83 3.07 11.20
N ALA A 169 8.22 3.00 12.48
CA ALA A 169 9.23 3.88 13.05
C ALA A 169 10.58 3.74 12.33
N HIS A 170 11.02 2.52 12.07
CA HIS A 170 12.27 2.25 11.35
C HIS A 170 12.24 2.83 9.92
N ALA A 171 11.11 2.74 9.21
CA ALA A 171 10.95 3.35 7.89
C ALA A 171 11.18 4.88 7.95
N ARG A 172 10.62 5.53 8.98
CA ARG A 172 10.78 6.98 9.21
C ARG A 172 12.23 7.34 9.53
N GLU A 173 12.91 6.58 10.38
CA GLU A 173 14.32 6.75 10.73
C GLU A 173 15.22 6.64 9.48
N ARG A 174 14.85 5.81 8.51
CA ARG A 174 15.53 5.69 7.21
C ARG A 174 15.15 6.78 6.20
N GLY A 175 14.41 7.81 6.62
CA GLY A 175 14.08 8.98 5.81
C GLY A 175 12.87 8.81 4.89
N VAL A 176 12.02 7.82 5.13
CA VAL A 176 10.71 7.75 4.47
C VAL A 176 9.78 8.77 5.13
N SER A 177 9.38 9.78 4.38
CA SER A 177 8.54 10.89 4.86
C SER A 177 7.12 10.87 4.30
N GLY A 178 6.81 9.90 3.44
CA GLY A 178 5.49 9.77 2.82
C GLY A 178 5.38 8.52 1.96
N VAL A 179 4.15 8.19 1.58
CA VAL A 179 3.82 6.98 0.82
C VAL A 179 2.90 7.32 -0.37
N PRO A 180 2.92 6.49 -1.44
CA PRO A 180 3.73 5.30 -1.58
C PRO A 180 5.23 5.62 -1.74
N THR A 181 6.07 4.76 -1.20
CA THR A 181 7.51 4.74 -1.46
C THR A 181 7.91 3.33 -1.87
N PHE A 182 8.61 3.22 -2.97
CA PHE A 182 9.04 1.95 -3.55
C PHE A 182 10.57 1.86 -3.46
N VAL A 183 11.08 0.74 -2.96
CA VAL A 183 12.52 0.51 -2.83
C VAL A 183 12.89 -0.73 -3.64
N ILE A 184 13.69 -0.55 -4.69
CA ILE A 184 14.14 -1.60 -5.59
C ILE A 184 15.51 -2.08 -5.16
N ALA A 185 15.65 -3.39 -4.93
CA ALA A 185 16.92 -4.04 -4.56
C ALA A 185 17.64 -3.42 -3.34
N ASN A 186 16.91 -2.77 -2.42
CA ASN A 186 17.47 -1.97 -1.31
C ASN A 186 18.39 -0.80 -1.73
N GLN A 187 18.36 -0.36 -2.97
CA GLN A 187 19.27 0.63 -3.52
C GLN A 187 18.59 1.84 -4.15
N HIS A 188 17.54 1.62 -4.95
CA HIS A 188 16.86 2.68 -5.68
C HIS A 188 15.50 2.98 -5.05
N VAL A 189 15.21 4.26 -4.88
CA VAL A 189 13.97 4.71 -4.23
C VAL A 189 13.13 5.54 -5.22
N LEU A 190 11.92 5.08 -5.49
CA LEU A 190 10.89 5.84 -6.20
C LEU A 190 9.82 6.30 -5.21
N ARG A 191 9.47 7.58 -5.24
CA ARG A 191 8.48 8.17 -4.32
C ARG A 191 7.23 8.62 -5.07
N GLY A 192 6.08 8.43 -4.45
CA GLY A 192 4.79 8.83 -5.01
C GLY A 192 4.23 7.87 -6.05
N ALA A 193 3.03 8.15 -6.51
CA ALA A 193 2.32 7.35 -7.52
C ALA A 193 2.89 7.60 -8.92
N GLN A 194 3.99 6.92 -9.24
CA GLN A 194 4.63 7.02 -10.55
C GLN A 194 3.74 6.48 -11.66
N PRO A 195 3.81 7.05 -12.87
CA PRO A 195 3.00 6.60 -14.01
C PRO A 195 3.47 5.23 -14.51
N PRO A 196 2.58 4.45 -15.20
CA PRO A 196 2.93 3.13 -15.72
C PRO A 196 4.11 3.14 -16.69
N GLU A 197 4.29 4.22 -17.43
CA GLU A 197 5.36 4.38 -18.43
C GLU A 197 6.74 4.40 -17.76
N LEU A 198 6.86 5.09 -16.61
CA LEU A 198 8.11 5.10 -15.84
C LEU A 198 8.43 3.71 -15.30
N TRP A 199 7.42 3.00 -14.80
CA TRP A 199 7.60 1.62 -14.35
C TRP A 199 8.04 0.69 -15.48
N GLY A 200 7.50 0.86 -16.70
CA GLY A 200 7.93 0.14 -17.89
C GLY A 200 9.42 0.36 -18.19
N GLN A 201 9.88 1.62 -18.19
CA GLN A 201 11.28 1.97 -18.38
C GLN A 201 12.20 1.33 -17.32
N VAL A 202 11.80 1.41 -16.06
CA VAL A 202 12.56 0.79 -14.94
C VAL A 202 12.66 -0.72 -15.11
N ILE A 203 11.60 -1.39 -15.52
CA ILE A 203 11.61 -2.84 -15.77
C ILE A 203 12.55 -3.18 -16.94
N GLU A 204 12.47 -2.46 -18.05
CA GLU A 204 13.31 -2.67 -19.22
C GLU A 204 14.80 -2.46 -18.92
N GLU A 205 15.16 -1.39 -18.22
CA GLU A 205 16.53 -1.12 -17.79
C GLU A 205 17.09 -2.24 -16.91
N ILE A 206 16.30 -2.72 -15.94
CA ILE A 206 16.72 -3.82 -15.06
C ILE A 206 16.91 -5.12 -15.85
N LEU A 207 16.00 -5.46 -16.74
CA LEU A 207 16.12 -6.66 -17.58
C LEU A 207 17.34 -6.60 -18.47
N GLU A 208 17.66 -5.43 -19.05
CA GLU A 208 18.89 -5.24 -19.82
C GLU A 208 20.15 -5.44 -18.98
N GLU A 209 20.19 -4.92 -17.76
CA GLU A 209 21.34 -5.11 -16.86
C GLU A 209 21.53 -6.57 -16.48
N LEU A 210 20.45 -7.28 -16.14
CA LEU A 210 20.49 -8.70 -15.83
C LEU A 210 21.00 -9.53 -17.01
N ASN A 211 20.59 -9.21 -18.23
CA ASN A 211 21.04 -9.90 -19.45
C ASN A 211 22.53 -9.63 -19.73
N LYS A 212 23.04 -8.41 -19.50
CA LYS A 212 24.46 -8.08 -19.65
C LYS A 212 25.32 -8.85 -18.64
N GLN A 213 24.87 -8.97 -17.38
CA GLN A 213 25.56 -9.74 -16.34
C GLN A 213 25.62 -11.24 -16.69
N ALA A 214 24.50 -11.82 -17.10
CA ALA A 214 24.44 -13.23 -17.52
C ALA A 214 25.35 -13.53 -18.73
N GLY A 215 25.46 -12.61 -19.69
CA GLY A 215 26.34 -12.74 -20.85
C GLY A 215 27.83 -12.63 -20.49
N SER A 216 28.19 -11.81 -19.49
CA SER A 216 29.61 -11.69 -19.03
C SER A 216 30.06 -12.92 -18.25
N ASP A 217 29.20 -13.54 -17.45
CA ASP A 217 29.51 -14.76 -16.70
C ASP A 217 29.68 -15.97 -17.62
N ALA A 218 28.90 -16.02 -18.72
CA ALA A 218 29.05 -17.10 -19.74
C ALA A 218 30.32 -17.03 -20.56
N THR A 219 30.98 -15.85 -20.64
CA THR A 219 32.24 -15.67 -21.37
C THR A 219 33.50 -15.83 -20.49
N ALA A 220 33.32 -15.95 -19.17
CA ALA A 220 34.40 -16.09 -18.19
C ALA A 220 34.71 -17.54 -17.80
N THR A 221 34.02 -18.51 -18.41
CA THR A 221 34.17 -19.96 -18.20
C THR A 221 34.80 -20.62 -19.43
#